data_a249582133b412c8cb43d6b7eb091a20
#
_entry.id   a249582133b412c8cb43d6b7eb091a20
#
_cell.length_a   1.000
_cell.length_b   1.000
_cell.length_c   1.000
_cell.angle_alpha   90.00
_cell.angle_beta   90.00
_cell.angle_gamma   90.00
#
_symmetry.space_group_name_H-M   'P 1'
#
loop_
_entity.id
_entity.type
_entity.pdbx_description
1 polymer ?
#
loop_
_entity_poly.entity_id
_entity_poly.type
_entity_poly.pdbx_seq_one_letter_code
_entity_poly.pdbx_strand_id
1 'polypeptide(L)'
;MIDDTYNANPDSTKKSIDLLSNYNKNTVLILGDMLELGRYKKQLHKEVGVYAKKRGINIILGYGDLTKYAVDGFGKKAIFFKDEENLKSYLRENITSKDVILIKGSRGMKMEKFKNV
;
A
#
# COMPACT_ATOMS: atom_id res chain seq x y z
N MET A 1 -9.91 -4.42 8.71
CA MET A 1 -9.37 -3.84 7.46
C MET A 1 -9.85 -2.40 7.30
N ILE A 2 -8.95 -1.51 6.98
CA ILE A 2 -9.27 -0.10 6.77
C ILE A 2 -9.33 0.16 5.27
N ASP A 3 -10.47 0.65 4.79
CA ASP A 3 -10.68 0.95 3.37
C ASP A 3 -10.51 2.45 3.14
N ASP A 4 -9.43 2.84 2.49
CA ASP A 4 -9.14 4.23 2.15
C ASP A 4 -8.82 4.32 0.66
N THR A 5 -9.76 3.81 -0.15
CA THR A 5 -9.56 3.63 -1.58
C THR A 5 -10.16 4.74 -2.45
N TYR A 6 -10.82 5.72 -1.85
CA TYR A 6 -11.52 6.76 -2.61
C TYR A 6 -10.56 7.68 -3.35
N ASN A 7 -9.48 8.08 -2.70
CA ASN A 7 -8.54 9.03 -3.26
C ASN A 7 -7.13 8.74 -2.72
N ALA A 8 -6.14 8.81 -3.59
CA ALA A 8 -4.75 8.60 -3.19
C ALA A 8 -3.84 9.59 -3.89
N ASN A 9 -3.18 10.41 -3.09
CA ASN A 9 -2.07 11.25 -3.50
C ASN A 9 -1.00 11.14 -2.41
N PRO A 10 0.21 11.68 -2.62
CA PRO A 10 1.28 11.50 -1.62
C PRO A 10 0.91 11.99 -0.23
N ASP A 11 0.26 13.14 -0.12
CA ASP A 11 -0.11 13.69 1.19
C ASP A 11 -1.15 12.85 1.90
N SER A 12 -2.23 12.47 1.21
CA SER A 12 -3.27 11.64 1.81
C SER A 12 -2.76 10.25 2.16
N THR A 13 -1.85 9.72 1.34
CA THR A 13 -1.25 8.42 1.60
C THR A 13 -0.36 8.48 2.85
N LYS A 14 0.42 9.54 3.02
CA LYS A 14 1.23 9.71 4.23
C LYS A 14 0.38 9.84 5.49
N LYS A 15 -0.74 10.54 5.41
CA LYS A 15 -1.68 10.63 6.53
C LYS A 15 -2.28 9.28 6.88
N SER A 16 -2.60 8.48 5.89
CA SER A 16 -3.10 7.11 6.11
C SER A 16 -2.04 6.22 6.73
N ILE A 17 -0.79 6.37 6.32
CA ILE A 17 0.34 5.67 6.93
C ILE A 17 0.49 6.06 8.40
N ASP A 18 0.36 7.35 8.71
CA ASP A 18 0.42 7.82 10.10
C ASP A 18 -0.67 7.17 10.95
N LEU A 19 -1.89 7.09 10.42
CA LEU A 19 -2.99 6.43 11.10
C LEU A 19 -2.69 4.95 11.34
N LEU A 20 -2.25 4.25 10.30
CA LEU A 20 -1.91 2.83 10.39
C LEU A 20 -0.79 2.58 11.41
N SER A 21 0.19 3.48 11.47
CA SER A 21 1.35 3.33 12.35
C SER A 21 0.99 3.39 13.84
N ASN A 22 -0.19 3.88 14.17
CA ASN A 22 -0.65 3.98 15.56
C ASN A 22 -1.16 2.64 16.12
N TYR A 23 -1.39 1.66 15.28
CA TYR A 23 -1.86 0.37 15.75
C TYR A 23 -0.70 -0.44 16.31
N ASN A 24 -0.91 -1.04 17.47
CA ASN A 24 0.09 -1.89 18.13
C ASN A 24 -0.10 -3.34 17.71
N LYS A 25 -0.06 -3.57 16.40
CA LYS A 25 -0.25 -4.89 15.79
C LYS A 25 0.60 -4.95 14.52
N ASN A 26 0.63 -6.10 13.86
CA ASN A 26 1.29 -6.23 12.58
C ASN A 26 0.51 -5.40 11.53
N THR A 27 1.16 -4.41 10.97
CA THR A 27 0.54 -3.46 10.05
C THR A 27 0.91 -3.78 8.61
N VAL A 28 -0.10 -3.80 7.74
CA VAL A 28 0.05 -4.13 6.33
C VAL A 28 -0.57 -3.01 5.49
N LEU A 29 0.24 -2.41 4.61
CA LEU A 29 -0.25 -1.42 3.67
C LEU A 29 -0.37 -2.07 2.29
N ILE A 30 -1.58 -2.14 1.76
CA ILE A 30 -1.82 -2.55 0.38
C ILE A 30 -1.93 -1.27 -0.43
N LEU A 31 -0.93 -1.02 -1.28
CA LEU A 31 -0.82 0.22 -2.02
C LEU A 31 -1.06 -0.01 -3.50
N GLY A 32 -2.00 0.75 -4.10
CA GLY A 32 -2.16 0.84 -5.54
C GLY A 32 -1.49 2.10 -6.06
N ASP A 33 -1.42 2.22 -7.39
CA ASP A 33 -0.81 3.39 -8.00
C ASP A 33 -1.55 4.67 -7.60
N MET A 34 -0.77 5.70 -7.33
CA MET A 34 -1.27 7.07 -7.21
C MET A 34 -1.21 7.68 -8.61
N LEU A 35 -2.37 7.89 -9.20
CA LEU A 35 -2.47 8.35 -10.58
C LEU A 35 -2.40 9.88 -10.67
N GLU A 36 -2.15 10.38 -11.87
CA GLU A 36 -2.17 11.81 -12.19
C GLU A 36 -1.11 12.65 -11.45
N LEU A 37 0.04 12.04 -11.14
CA LEU A 37 1.14 12.75 -10.47
C LEU A 37 2.13 13.40 -11.42
N GLY A 38 1.95 13.24 -12.73
CA GLY A 38 2.83 13.86 -13.71
C GLY A 38 4.23 13.24 -13.72
N ARG A 39 5.23 14.06 -14.04
CA ARG A 39 6.60 13.59 -14.24
C ARG A 39 7.29 13.11 -12.96
N TYR A 40 6.80 13.49 -11.81
CA TYR A 40 7.39 13.09 -10.53
C TYR A 40 6.79 11.81 -9.95
N LYS A 41 5.96 11.12 -10.73
CA LYS A 41 5.22 9.94 -10.27
C LYS A 41 6.10 8.86 -9.64
N LYS A 42 7.25 8.57 -10.26
CA LYS A 42 8.16 7.54 -9.75
C LYS A 42 8.77 7.95 -8.41
N GLN A 43 9.28 9.17 -8.33
CA GLN A 43 9.90 9.70 -7.12
C GLN A 43 8.89 9.77 -5.98
N LEU A 44 7.67 10.21 -6.27
CA LEU A 44 6.64 10.34 -5.25
C LEU A 44 6.22 8.98 -4.69
N HIS A 45 6.15 7.96 -5.53
CA HIS A 45 5.90 6.60 -5.05
C HIS A 45 7.04 6.09 -4.17
N LYS A 46 8.28 6.34 -4.57
CA LYS A 46 9.43 5.96 -3.76
C LYS A 46 9.41 6.64 -2.40
N GLU A 47 9.09 7.92 -2.35
CA GLU A 47 9.00 8.69 -1.11
C GLU A 47 7.95 8.10 -0.16
N VAL A 48 6.83 7.66 -0.69
CA VAL A 48 5.79 7.01 0.13
C VAL A 48 6.32 5.72 0.75
N GLY A 49 7.07 4.93 -0.01
CA GLY A 49 7.68 3.71 0.51
C GLY A 49 8.68 3.99 1.62
N VAL A 50 9.55 4.97 1.42
CA VAL A 50 10.52 5.41 2.43
C VAL A 50 9.80 5.89 3.69
N TYR A 51 8.74 6.68 3.51
CA TYR A 51 7.97 7.20 4.62
C TYR A 51 7.32 6.08 5.45
N ALA A 52 6.72 5.11 4.77
CA ALA A 52 6.08 3.96 5.43
C ALA A 52 7.11 3.17 6.26
N LYS A 53 8.31 2.97 5.73
CA LYS A 53 9.37 2.28 6.45
C LYS A 53 9.76 3.07 7.70
N LYS A 54 9.91 4.37 7.57
CA LYS A 54 10.26 5.26 8.68
C LYS A 54 9.22 5.23 9.79
N ARG A 55 7.94 5.13 9.41
CA ARG A 55 6.83 5.11 10.36
C ARG A 55 6.61 3.74 10.98
N GLY A 56 7.38 2.74 10.61
CA GLY A 56 7.32 1.43 11.23
C GLY A 56 6.23 0.50 10.70
N ILE A 57 5.73 0.75 9.50
CA ILE A 57 4.81 -0.19 8.86
C ILE A 57 5.56 -1.51 8.64
N ASN A 58 4.91 -2.63 8.95
CA ASN A 58 5.58 -3.93 8.90
C ASN A 58 5.74 -4.47 7.48
N ILE A 59 4.69 -4.35 6.65
CA ILE A 59 4.68 -4.93 5.31
C ILE A 59 4.00 -3.98 4.34
N ILE A 60 4.58 -3.83 3.14
CA ILE A 60 3.92 -3.17 2.00
C ILE A 60 3.67 -4.20 0.91
N LEU A 61 2.45 -4.22 0.40
CA LEU A 61 2.06 -5.02 -0.75
C LEU A 61 1.65 -4.05 -1.86
N GLY A 62 2.45 -3.95 -2.90
CA GLY A 62 2.20 -3.02 -3.99
C GLY A 62 1.53 -3.70 -5.17
N TYR A 63 0.46 -3.11 -5.69
CA TYR A 63 -0.23 -3.58 -6.88
C TYR A 63 -0.38 -2.42 -7.87
N GLY A 64 0.26 -2.56 -9.02
CA GLY A 64 0.29 -1.54 -10.06
C GLY A 64 1.73 -1.15 -10.41
N ASP A 65 1.97 -0.77 -11.66
CA ASP A 65 3.32 -0.57 -12.20
C ASP A 65 4.14 0.48 -11.43
N LEU A 66 3.50 1.50 -10.89
CA LEU A 66 4.20 2.55 -10.15
C LEU A 66 4.55 2.14 -8.73
N THR A 67 3.84 1.18 -8.17
CA THR A 67 4.09 0.76 -6.79
C THR A 67 5.44 0.05 -6.62
N LYS A 68 6.06 -0.41 -7.71
CA LYS A 68 7.40 -0.98 -7.61
C LYS A 68 8.42 0.01 -7.07
N TYR A 69 8.22 1.31 -7.30
CA TYR A 69 9.10 2.34 -6.75
C TYR A 69 8.88 2.51 -5.24
N ALA A 70 7.64 2.36 -4.79
CA ALA A 70 7.33 2.37 -3.36
C ALA A 70 7.92 1.13 -2.68
N VAL A 71 7.79 -0.03 -3.31
CA VAL A 71 8.38 -1.28 -2.81
C VAL A 71 9.89 -1.12 -2.68
N ASP A 72 10.53 -0.53 -3.69
CA ASP A 72 11.96 -0.27 -3.68
C ASP A 72 12.35 0.68 -2.54
N GLY A 73 11.59 1.73 -2.32
CA GLY A 73 11.85 2.69 -1.24
C GLY A 73 11.65 2.08 0.14
N PHE A 74 10.73 1.15 0.29
CA PHE A 74 10.48 0.47 1.56
C PHE A 74 11.58 -0.53 1.89
N GLY A 75 12.01 -1.30 0.90
CA GLY A 75 13.04 -2.32 1.08
C GLY A 75 12.51 -3.67 1.51
N LYS A 76 13.11 -4.27 2.55
CA LYS A 76 12.71 -5.59 3.03
C LYS A 76 11.25 -5.59 3.50
N LYS A 77 10.57 -6.70 3.29
CA LYS A 77 9.16 -6.91 3.62
C LYS A 77 8.21 -6.06 2.78
N ALA A 78 8.65 -5.73 1.57
CA ALA A 78 7.80 -5.12 0.56
C ALA A 78 7.73 -6.08 -0.63
N ILE A 79 6.53 -6.30 -1.14
CA ILE A 79 6.32 -7.22 -2.26
C ILE A 79 5.52 -6.50 -3.34
N PHE A 80 6.02 -6.61 -4.58
CA PHE A 80 5.33 -6.07 -5.74
C PHE A 80 4.51 -7.16 -6.40
N PHE A 81 3.23 -6.87 -6.68
CA PHE A 81 2.34 -7.77 -7.40
C PHE A 81 1.91 -7.12 -8.71
N LYS A 82 2.18 -7.80 -9.81
CA LYS A 82 1.73 -7.38 -11.12
C LYS A 82 0.30 -7.86 -11.39
N ASP A 83 -0.09 -8.95 -10.76
CA ASP A 83 -1.30 -9.71 -11.02
C ASP A 83 -2.22 -9.65 -9.81
N GLU A 84 -3.47 -9.30 -10.05
CA GLU A 84 -4.51 -9.23 -9.02
C GLU A 84 -4.68 -10.55 -8.27
N GLU A 85 -4.70 -11.66 -9.00
CA GLU A 85 -4.92 -12.98 -8.40
C GLU A 85 -3.76 -13.38 -7.46
N ASN A 86 -2.53 -13.01 -7.83
CA ASN A 86 -1.38 -13.30 -6.98
C ASN A 86 -1.46 -12.52 -5.67
N LEU A 87 -1.89 -11.28 -5.70
CA LEU A 87 -2.08 -10.50 -4.48
C LEU A 87 -3.19 -11.11 -3.62
N LYS A 88 -4.30 -11.48 -4.22
CA LYS A 88 -5.40 -12.11 -3.49
C LYS A 88 -4.96 -13.42 -2.83
N SER A 89 -4.20 -14.25 -3.55
CA SER A 89 -3.66 -15.49 -3.00
C SER A 89 -2.74 -15.23 -1.81
N TYR A 90 -1.86 -14.24 -1.93
CA TYR A 90 -0.99 -13.85 -0.82
C TYR A 90 -1.80 -13.44 0.41
N LEU A 91 -2.85 -12.65 0.21
CA LEU A 91 -3.70 -12.19 1.31
C LEU A 91 -4.38 -13.37 2.01
N ARG A 92 -4.93 -14.31 1.24
CA ARG A 92 -5.58 -15.49 1.81
C ARG A 92 -4.63 -16.37 2.63
N GLU A 93 -3.38 -16.50 2.16
CA GLU A 93 -2.41 -17.42 2.76
C GLU A 93 -1.63 -16.82 3.92
N ASN A 94 -1.45 -15.51 3.95
CA ASN A 94 -0.49 -14.87 4.87
C ASN A 94 -1.11 -13.89 5.85
N ILE A 95 -2.32 -13.38 5.58
CA ILE A 95 -2.94 -12.37 6.41
C ILE A 95 -3.99 -13.02 7.33
N THR A 96 -3.98 -12.64 8.59
CA THR A 96 -4.91 -13.15 9.60
C THR A 96 -5.69 -12.01 10.22
N SER A 97 -6.67 -12.34 11.04
CA SER A 97 -7.47 -11.36 11.80
C SER A 97 -6.63 -10.56 12.80
N LYS A 98 -5.40 -10.99 13.06
CA LYS A 98 -4.48 -10.28 13.96
C LYS A 98 -3.76 -9.12 13.27
N ASP A 99 -3.79 -9.08 11.94
CA ASP A 99 -3.14 -8.04 11.18
C ASP A 99 -4.08 -6.85 10.98
N VAL A 100 -3.52 -5.65 10.98
CA VAL A 100 -4.26 -4.44 10.62
C VAL A 100 -3.84 -4.05 9.21
N ILE A 101 -4.81 -3.99 8.30
CA ILE A 101 -4.57 -3.76 6.89
C ILE A 101 -5.22 -2.45 6.47
N LEU A 102 -4.44 -1.62 5.80
CA LEU A 102 -4.95 -0.41 5.14
C LEU A 102 -4.82 -0.58 3.64
N ILE A 103 -5.90 -0.35 2.91
CA ILE A 103 -5.90 -0.39 1.45
C ILE A 103 -5.95 1.04 0.94
N LYS A 104 -4.96 1.42 0.14
CA LYS A 104 -4.83 2.77 -0.40
C LYS A 104 -4.45 2.74 -1.88
N GLY A 105 -5.13 3.52 -2.70
CA GLY A 105 -4.83 3.63 -4.12
C GLY A 105 -5.74 4.65 -4.76
N SER A 106 -5.35 5.14 -5.94
CA SER A 106 -6.19 6.06 -6.69
C SER A 106 -7.50 5.37 -7.09
N ARG A 107 -8.55 6.16 -7.21
CA ARG A 107 -9.89 5.68 -7.56
C ARG A 107 -9.90 4.82 -8.82
N GLY A 108 -9.09 5.19 -9.82
CA GLY A 108 -8.97 4.44 -11.06
C GLY A 108 -8.38 3.05 -10.91
N MET A 109 -7.74 2.75 -9.78
CA MET A 109 -7.15 1.44 -9.52
C MET A 109 -8.16 0.42 -8.98
N LYS A 110 -9.33 0.88 -8.52
CA LYS A 110 -10.37 0.00 -7.97
C LYS A 110 -9.85 -0.93 -6.89
N MET A 111 -9.07 -0.38 -5.98
CA MET A 111 -8.40 -1.16 -4.92
C MET A 111 -9.37 -1.81 -3.93
N GLU A 112 -10.60 -1.33 -3.87
CA GLU A 112 -11.64 -1.92 -3.00
C GLU A 112 -11.90 -3.40 -3.30
N LYS A 113 -11.50 -3.89 -4.47
CA LYS A 113 -11.62 -5.32 -4.82
C LYS A 113 -10.81 -6.25 -3.92
N PHE A 114 -9.85 -5.72 -3.16
CA PHE A 114 -9.06 -6.51 -2.22
C PHE A 114 -9.64 -6.57 -0.81
N LYS A 115 -10.74 -5.89 -0.59
CA LYS A 115 -11.33 -5.70 0.73
C LYS A 115 -11.87 -6.97 1.37
N ASN A 116 -12.42 -7.87 0.58
CA ASN A 116 -13.09 -9.09 1.06
C ASN A 116 -12.38 -10.38 0.63
N VAL A 117 -11.09 -10.33 0.58
CA VAL A 117 -10.30 -11.51 0.17
C VAL A 117 -10.04 -12.45 1.34
#